data_4c3264a4c7c4f750e87fd0d1fb8d02ec
#
_entry.id   4c3264a4c7c4f750e87fd0d1fb8d02ec
#
_cell.length_a   1.000
_cell.length_b   1.000
_cell.length_c   1.000
_cell.angle_alpha   90.00
_cell.angle_beta   90.00
_cell.angle_gamma   90.00
#
_symmetry.space_group_name_H-M   'P 1'
#
loop_
_entity.id
_entity.type
_entity.pdbx_description
1 polymer ?
#
loop_
_entity_poly.entity_id
_entity_poly.type
_entity_poly.pdbx_seq_one_letter_code
_entity_poly.pdbx_strand_id
1 'polypeptide(L)'
;VSTVRRIVNEYIEAFKSFSPNARRFLAGSFLLNVGANQISLLFSLYLQRLSYTEAGIGAVLATRALGSTIIALPASILAARFDPRRLLPVAAAMTAAAYVAQSLFVSGAAISSAVFMAGALSTVFQVSAGPFFMRNSGEKERMHLFSLNGALSMGTGLIGSLLGGGLKDGLAGLGVDELTAYRVGLLVGAGFVAAAVWPFSRIAPSREPRTMRAPGLRRLDGIDVPLWLKLIFPSFLVGMGAGLTIPYLNLYFKNAFGMSDAAIGAAVAAGQVATFLGIVAGPIIAKRIGKPRAVFWTQVLSVPLILVLGWVRALPLALLAYLARQVLMNMSSPIQDNFALELVPPERQSLLNAVKMLSWTGSWTVAARVSGELIYRGGFKTSFALTAGLYLASTICYRIFFISGKRVRDGGRGA
;
A
#
# COMPACT_ATOMS: atom_id res chain seq x y z
N VAL A 1 7.12 22.23 21.52
CA VAL A 1 6.40 21.35 22.48
C VAL A 1 4.93 21.75 22.58
N SER A 2 4.57 23.05 22.63
CA SER A 2 3.17 23.51 22.73
C SER A 2 2.32 23.14 21.52
N THR A 3 2.86 23.25 20.30
CA THR A 3 2.14 22.93 19.04
C THR A 3 1.85 21.44 18.91
N VAL A 4 2.80 20.56 19.23
CA VAL A 4 2.60 19.10 19.18
C VAL A 4 1.54 18.67 20.19
N ARG A 5 1.59 19.20 21.43
CA ARG A 5 0.59 18.91 22.46
C ARG A 5 -0.81 19.38 22.05
N ARG A 6 -0.92 20.52 21.37
CA ARG A 6 -2.19 21.02 20.84
C ARG A 6 -2.76 20.09 19.76
N ILE A 7 -1.92 19.67 18.80
CA ILE A 7 -2.34 18.73 17.74
C ILE A 7 -2.78 17.41 18.38
N VAL A 8 -2.01 16.84 19.29
CA VAL A 8 -2.38 15.58 19.98
C VAL A 8 -3.71 15.72 20.72
N ASN A 9 -3.93 16.81 21.45
CA ASN A 9 -5.20 17.05 22.14
C ASN A 9 -6.36 17.18 21.15
N GLU A 10 -6.19 17.86 20.02
CA GLU A 10 -7.20 17.98 18.97
C GLU A 10 -7.59 16.61 18.40
N TYR A 11 -6.62 15.72 18.15
CA TYR A 11 -6.91 14.35 17.71
C TYR A 11 -7.58 13.49 18.80
N ILE A 12 -7.22 13.66 20.06
CA ILE A 12 -7.88 12.97 21.19
C ILE A 12 -9.34 13.42 21.30
N GLU A 13 -9.61 14.71 21.20
CA GLU A 13 -10.98 15.26 21.21
C GLU A 13 -11.76 14.81 19.99
N ALA A 14 -11.17 14.87 18.81
CA ALA A 14 -11.77 14.33 17.58
C ALA A 14 -12.11 12.84 17.70
N PHE A 15 -11.22 12.02 18.29
CA PHE A 15 -11.49 10.60 18.52
C PHE A 15 -12.66 10.37 19.47
N LYS A 16 -12.80 11.23 20.51
CA LYS A 16 -13.94 11.17 21.43
C LYS A 16 -15.26 11.56 20.76
N SER A 17 -15.23 12.41 19.74
CA SER A 17 -16.44 12.79 18.98
C SER A 17 -16.89 11.73 17.97
N PHE A 18 -16.00 10.81 17.55
CA PHE A 18 -16.35 9.79 16.57
C PHE A 18 -17.48 8.90 17.02
N SER A 19 -18.36 8.56 16.09
CA SER A 19 -19.43 7.62 16.33
C SER A 19 -18.91 6.26 16.83
N PRO A 20 -19.66 5.52 17.66
CA PRO A 20 -19.27 4.19 18.12
C PRO A 20 -18.92 3.25 16.94
N ASN A 21 -19.63 3.36 15.82
CA ASN A 21 -19.35 2.57 14.62
C ASN A 21 -18.02 2.94 13.97
N ALA A 22 -17.68 4.23 13.89
CA ALA A 22 -16.41 4.68 13.35
C ALA A 22 -15.23 4.17 14.21
N ARG A 23 -15.33 4.24 15.54
CA ARG A 23 -14.30 3.70 16.45
C ARG A 23 -14.14 2.18 16.32
N ARG A 24 -15.24 1.43 16.19
CA ARG A 24 -15.22 -0.03 15.98
C ARG A 24 -14.58 -0.41 14.66
N PHE A 25 -14.88 0.36 13.60
CA PHE A 25 -14.25 0.15 12.30
C PHE A 25 -12.74 0.44 12.36
N LEU A 26 -12.31 1.53 13.00
CA LEU A 26 -10.88 1.86 13.17
C LEU A 26 -10.15 0.78 13.98
N ALA A 27 -10.77 0.30 15.08
CA ALA A 27 -10.19 -0.78 15.88
C ALA A 27 -10.05 -2.09 15.09
N GLY A 28 -11.08 -2.48 14.34
CA GLY A 28 -11.02 -3.65 13.46
C GLY A 28 -9.97 -3.50 12.37
N SER A 29 -9.91 -2.33 11.72
CA SER A 29 -8.89 -2.03 10.70
C SER A 29 -7.49 -2.03 11.28
N PHE A 30 -7.28 -1.53 12.50
CA PHE A 30 -6.00 -1.57 13.19
C PHE A 30 -5.51 -3.01 13.37
N LEU A 31 -6.33 -3.87 13.98
CA LEU A 31 -5.98 -5.28 14.20
C LEU A 31 -5.72 -6.02 12.88
N LEU A 32 -6.60 -5.84 11.90
CA LEU A 32 -6.47 -6.45 10.58
C LEU A 32 -5.16 -6.04 9.90
N ASN A 33 -4.84 -4.74 9.92
CA ASN A 33 -3.65 -4.24 9.26
C ASN A 33 -2.35 -4.59 10.00
N VAL A 34 -2.34 -4.67 11.35
CA VAL A 34 -1.18 -5.17 12.10
C VAL A 34 -0.86 -6.59 11.67
N GLY A 35 -1.84 -7.49 11.66
CA GLY A 35 -1.65 -8.87 11.23
C GLY A 35 -1.23 -8.99 9.77
N ALA A 36 -1.87 -8.24 8.86
CA ALA A 36 -1.55 -8.25 7.44
C ALA A 36 -0.13 -7.75 7.15
N ASN A 37 0.34 -6.68 7.84
CA ASN A 37 1.70 -6.17 7.69
C ASN A 37 2.75 -7.13 8.27
N GLN A 38 2.45 -7.78 9.41
CA GLN A 38 3.30 -8.83 9.99
C GLN A 38 3.48 -9.99 9.01
N ILE A 39 2.38 -10.48 8.44
CA ILE A 39 2.41 -11.54 7.43
C ILE A 39 3.17 -11.08 6.18
N SER A 40 2.92 -9.87 5.70
CA SER A 40 3.60 -9.32 4.53
C SER A 40 5.13 -9.26 4.70
N LEU A 41 5.62 -8.98 5.89
CA LEU A 41 7.06 -9.01 6.20
C LEU A 41 7.64 -10.41 6.10
N LEU A 42 6.99 -11.37 6.78
CA LEU A 42 7.54 -12.72 6.97
C LEU A 42 7.30 -13.64 5.77
N PHE A 43 6.25 -13.42 4.98
CA PHE A 43 5.75 -14.41 4.05
C PHE A 43 6.73 -14.73 2.91
N SER A 44 7.41 -13.74 2.34
CA SER A 44 8.43 -13.97 1.30
C SER A 44 9.64 -14.72 1.85
N LEU A 45 10.04 -14.45 3.09
CA LEU A 45 11.12 -15.13 3.79
C LEU A 45 10.74 -16.58 4.15
N TYR A 46 9.46 -16.78 4.56
CA TYR A 46 8.91 -18.11 4.80
C TYR A 46 8.89 -18.96 3.52
N LEU A 47 8.47 -18.41 2.38
CA LEU A 47 8.50 -19.12 1.10
C LEU A 47 9.93 -19.49 0.69
N GLN A 48 10.90 -18.60 0.92
CA GLN A 48 12.32 -18.90 0.70
C GLN A 48 12.79 -20.07 1.59
N ARG A 49 12.34 -20.10 2.85
CA ARG A 49 12.65 -21.21 3.77
C ARG A 49 12.00 -22.52 3.34
N LEU A 50 10.85 -22.48 2.64
CA LEU A 50 10.24 -23.63 1.97
C LEU A 50 10.92 -24.00 0.64
N SER A 51 12.10 -23.45 0.35
CA SER A 51 12.89 -23.70 -0.87
C SER A 51 12.23 -23.21 -2.17
N TYR A 52 11.34 -22.21 -2.08
CA TYR A 52 10.85 -21.55 -3.27
C TYR A 52 11.96 -20.66 -3.86
N THR A 53 12.13 -20.73 -5.17
CA THR A 53 12.97 -19.79 -5.92
C THR A 53 12.34 -18.41 -5.93
N GLU A 54 13.12 -17.37 -6.23
CA GLU A 54 12.61 -15.99 -6.36
C GLU A 54 11.52 -15.91 -7.42
N ALA A 55 11.63 -16.68 -8.51
CA ALA A 55 10.59 -16.82 -9.54
C ALA A 55 9.29 -17.42 -8.98
N GLY A 56 9.41 -18.46 -8.15
CA GLY A 56 8.28 -19.08 -7.46
C GLY A 56 7.61 -18.12 -6.46
N ILE A 57 8.41 -17.40 -5.67
CA ILE A 57 7.93 -16.37 -4.74
C ILE A 57 7.16 -15.29 -5.51
N GLY A 58 7.72 -14.81 -6.62
CA GLY A 58 7.07 -13.82 -7.48
C GLY A 58 5.73 -14.29 -8.05
N ALA A 59 5.66 -15.57 -8.45
CA ALA A 59 4.42 -16.16 -8.92
C ALA A 59 3.34 -16.15 -7.82
N VAL A 60 3.71 -16.55 -6.61
CA VAL A 60 2.80 -16.56 -5.44
C VAL A 60 2.37 -15.14 -5.07
N LEU A 61 3.29 -14.19 -4.98
CA LEU A 61 2.96 -12.79 -4.64
C LEU A 61 2.08 -12.12 -5.70
N ALA A 62 2.28 -12.43 -6.98
CA ALA A 62 1.44 -11.94 -8.06
C ALA A 62 -0.02 -12.44 -7.93
N THR A 63 -0.27 -13.63 -7.38
CA THR A 63 -1.63 -14.14 -7.18
C THR A 63 -2.42 -13.32 -6.16
N ARG A 64 -1.75 -12.71 -5.16
CA ARG A 64 -2.38 -11.78 -4.21
C ARG A 64 -2.91 -10.53 -4.92
N ALA A 65 -2.08 -9.94 -5.76
CA ALA A 65 -2.46 -8.75 -6.52
C ALA A 65 -3.54 -9.06 -7.56
N LEU A 66 -3.49 -10.23 -8.21
CA LEU A 66 -4.57 -10.72 -9.08
C LEU A 66 -5.88 -10.85 -8.32
N GLY A 67 -5.88 -11.46 -7.14
CA GLY A 67 -7.07 -11.58 -6.29
C GLY A 67 -7.67 -10.22 -5.97
N SER A 68 -6.84 -9.26 -5.57
CA SER A 68 -7.28 -7.89 -5.29
C SER A 68 -7.88 -7.21 -6.52
N THR A 69 -7.25 -7.36 -7.69
CA THR A 69 -7.68 -6.71 -8.94
C THR A 69 -8.99 -7.30 -9.46
N ILE A 70 -9.09 -8.62 -9.53
CA ILE A 70 -10.28 -9.30 -10.09
C ILE A 70 -11.52 -9.04 -9.20
N ILE A 71 -11.33 -9.04 -7.89
CA ILE A 71 -12.44 -8.89 -6.93
C ILE A 71 -12.77 -7.42 -6.64
N ALA A 72 -11.99 -6.44 -7.10
CA ALA A 72 -12.24 -5.03 -6.79
C ALA A 72 -13.66 -4.57 -7.17
N LEU A 73 -14.13 -4.90 -8.37
CA LEU A 73 -15.48 -4.55 -8.81
C LEU A 73 -16.56 -5.37 -8.09
N PRO A 74 -16.51 -6.71 -8.02
CA PRO A 74 -17.43 -7.49 -7.18
C PRO A 74 -17.45 -7.06 -5.71
N ALA A 75 -16.29 -6.77 -5.10
CA ALA A 75 -16.20 -6.31 -3.72
C ALA A 75 -16.93 -4.97 -3.51
N SER A 76 -16.84 -4.04 -4.47
CA SER A 76 -17.56 -2.77 -4.39
C SER A 76 -19.09 -2.96 -4.47
N ILE A 77 -19.55 -3.90 -5.28
CA ILE A 77 -20.97 -4.28 -5.37
C ILE A 77 -21.43 -4.93 -4.06
N LEU A 78 -20.63 -5.85 -3.50
CA LEU A 78 -20.90 -6.49 -2.22
C LEU A 78 -20.98 -5.46 -1.09
N ALA A 79 -20.00 -4.53 -1.02
CA ALA A 79 -19.98 -3.45 -0.03
C ALA A 79 -21.19 -2.50 -0.15
N ALA A 80 -21.72 -2.31 -1.36
CA ALA A 80 -22.93 -1.53 -1.58
C ALA A 80 -24.23 -2.27 -1.19
N ARG A 81 -24.27 -3.60 -1.41
CA ARG A 81 -25.50 -4.42 -1.21
C ARG A 81 -25.63 -4.99 0.19
N PHE A 82 -24.52 -5.43 0.80
CA PHE A 82 -24.54 -6.12 2.09
C PHE A 82 -24.30 -5.17 3.26
N ASP A 83 -24.87 -5.50 4.42
CA ASP A 83 -24.67 -4.76 5.66
C ASP A 83 -23.21 -4.89 6.13
N PRO A 84 -22.48 -3.78 6.37
CA PRO A 84 -21.10 -3.82 6.87
C PRO A 84 -20.94 -4.67 8.13
N ARG A 85 -21.94 -4.71 9.01
CA ARG A 85 -21.92 -5.53 10.23
C ARG A 85 -21.91 -7.04 9.97
N ARG A 86 -22.37 -7.51 8.80
CA ARG A 86 -22.29 -8.92 8.39
C ARG A 86 -21.11 -9.15 7.46
N LEU A 87 -20.92 -8.24 6.53
CA LEU A 87 -19.87 -8.33 5.49
C LEU A 87 -18.45 -8.29 6.10
N LEU A 88 -18.18 -7.31 6.97
CA LEU A 88 -16.84 -7.10 7.50
C LEU A 88 -16.35 -8.23 8.43
N PRO A 89 -17.16 -8.72 9.42
CA PRO A 89 -16.73 -9.84 10.24
C PRO A 89 -16.51 -11.13 9.45
N VAL A 90 -17.38 -11.43 8.48
CA VAL A 90 -17.24 -12.61 7.60
C VAL A 90 -15.98 -12.49 6.75
N ALA A 91 -15.76 -11.33 6.13
CA ALA A 91 -14.54 -11.08 5.35
C ALA A 91 -13.29 -11.20 6.23
N ALA A 92 -13.30 -10.69 7.48
CA ALA A 92 -12.18 -10.82 8.41
C ALA A 92 -11.92 -12.28 8.80
N ALA A 93 -12.96 -13.05 9.14
CA ALA A 93 -12.82 -14.47 9.47
C ALA A 93 -12.26 -15.28 8.29
N MET A 94 -12.77 -15.05 7.09
CA MET A 94 -12.27 -15.71 5.89
C MET A 94 -10.83 -15.29 5.55
N THR A 95 -10.48 -14.02 5.76
CA THR A 95 -9.09 -13.53 5.56
C THR A 95 -8.16 -14.20 6.57
N ALA A 96 -8.55 -14.30 7.83
CA ALA A 96 -7.78 -15.02 8.85
C ALA A 96 -7.61 -16.50 8.48
N ALA A 97 -8.66 -17.18 8.04
CA ALA A 97 -8.58 -18.56 7.55
C ALA A 97 -7.64 -18.71 6.34
N ALA A 98 -7.68 -17.76 5.39
CA ALA A 98 -6.76 -17.75 4.26
C ALA A 98 -5.30 -17.57 4.72
N TYR A 99 -5.04 -16.72 5.71
CA TYR A 99 -3.69 -16.54 6.29
C TYR A 99 -3.22 -17.77 7.07
N VAL A 100 -4.10 -18.43 7.81
CA VAL A 100 -3.78 -19.72 8.44
C VAL A 100 -3.43 -20.76 7.38
N ALA A 101 -4.20 -20.85 6.31
CA ALA A 101 -3.93 -21.75 5.19
C ALA A 101 -2.56 -21.49 4.54
N GLN A 102 -2.18 -20.21 4.35
CA GLN A 102 -0.85 -19.84 3.85
C GLN A 102 0.29 -20.31 4.74
N SER A 103 0.05 -20.37 6.06
CA SER A 103 1.06 -20.77 7.05
C SER A 103 1.24 -22.28 7.16
N LEU A 104 0.18 -23.04 6.92
CA LEU A 104 0.14 -24.48 7.16
C LEU A 104 0.32 -25.32 5.88
N PHE A 105 -0.13 -24.81 4.74
CA PHE A 105 0.01 -25.55 3.49
C PHE A 105 1.44 -25.51 2.96
N VAL A 106 1.83 -26.59 2.30
CA VAL A 106 3.15 -26.75 1.66
C VAL A 106 3.01 -26.81 0.14
N SER A 107 1.86 -27.28 -0.37
CA SER A 107 1.59 -27.35 -1.79
C SER A 107 1.51 -25.97 -2.43
N GLY A 108 2.25 -25.74 -3.51
CA GLY A 108 2.28 -24.44 -4.20
C GLY A 108 0.91 -23.99 -4.70
N ALA A 109 0.07 -24.91 -5.18
CA ALA A 109 -1.29 -24.60 -5.61
C ALA A 109 -2.17 -24.15 -4.43
N ALA A 110 -2.08 -24.84 -3.28
CA ALA A 110 -2.85 -24.51 -2.10
C ALA A 110 -2.40 -23.15 -1.49
N ILE A 111 -1.09 -22.90 -1.42
CA ILE A 111 -0.54 -21.61 -0.99
C ILE A 111 -1.04 -20.49 -1.92
N SER A 112 -0.92 -20.66 -3.24
CA SER A 112 -1.34 -19.65 -4.22
C SER A 112 -2.85 -19.37 -4.13
N SER A 113 -3.68 -20.39 -3.95
CA SER A 113 -5.12 -20.23 -3.74
C SER A 113 -5.44 -19.45 -2.47
N ALA A 114 -4.76 -19.77 -1.36
CA ALA A 114 -4.93 -19.06 -0.10
C ALA A 114 -4.46 -17.60 -0.20
N VAL A 115 -3.35 -17.33 -0.91
CA VAL A 115 -2.83 -15.98 -1.17
C VAL A 115 -3.77 -15.17 -2.06
N PHE A 116 -4.34 -15.80 -3.09
CA PHE A 116 -5.38 -15.20 -3.93
C PHE A 116 -6.59 -14.78 -3.09
N MET A 117 -7.10 -15.69 -2.26
CA MET A 117 -8.24 -15.43 -1.38
C MET A 117 -7.95 -14.29 -0.40
N ALA A 118 -6.77 -14.26 0.21
CA ALA A 118 -6.38 -13.17 1.11
C ALA A 118 -6.33 -11.82 0.38
N GLY A 119 -5.82 -11.77 -0.86
CA GLY A 119 -5.83 -10.58 -1.71
C GLY A 119 -7.25 -10.13 -2.04
N ALA A 120 -8.10 -11.05 -2.48
CA ALA A 120 -9.50 -10.81 -2.81
C ALA A 120 -10.29 -10.23 -1.61
N LEU A 121 -10.17 -10.87 -0.45
CA LEU A 121 -10.88 -10.47 0.76
C LEU A 121 -10.38 -9.16 1.35
N SER A 122 -9.07 -8.87 1.27
CA SER A 122 -8.51 -7.60 1.71
C SER A 122 -9.10 -6.40 0.96
N THR A 123 -9.48 -6.58 -0.29
CA THR A 123 -10.11 -5.55 -1.12
C THR A 123 -11.48 -5.13 -0.60
N VAL A 124 -12.22 -6.05 0.04
CA VAL A 124 -13.53 -5.74 0.66
C VAL A 124 -13.39 -4.64 1.71
N PHE A 125 -12.34 -4.69 2.54
CA PHE A 125 -12.10 -3.65 3.56
C PHE A 125 -11.73 -2.31 2.92
N GLN A 126 -10.87 -2.33 1.91
CA GLN A 126 -10.41 -1.11 1.22
C GLN A 126 -11.58 -0.37 0.56
N VAL A 127 -12.44 -1.08 -0.17
CA VAL A 127 -13.59 -0.46 -0.85
C VAL A 127 -14.71 -0.07 0.12
N SER A 128 -14.79 -0.72 1.30
CA SER A 128 -15.81 -0.42 2.31
C SER A 128 -15.47 0.80 3.16
N ALA A 129 -14.20 1.12 3.37
CA ALA A 129 -13.76 2.14 4.33
C ALA A 129 -14.32 3.53 4.02
N GLY A 130 -14.16 4.03 2.79
CA GLY A 130 -14.63 5.36 2.40
C GLY A 130 -16.15 5.54 2.60
N PRO A 131 -17.00 4.71 1.97
CA PRO A 131 -18.44 4.76 2.16
C PRO A 131 -18.88 4.59 3.61
N PHE A 132 -18.18 3.75 4.37
CA PHE A 132 -18.48 3.54 5.79
C PHE A 132 -18.23 4.82 6.60
N PHE A 133 -17.09 5.47 6.41
CA PHE A 133 -16.77 6.72 7.09
C PHE A 133 -17.74 7.84 6.73
N MET A 134 -18.08 7.97 5.45
CA MET A 134 -19.06 8.98 5.00
C MET A 134 -20.41 8.86 5.70
N ARG A 135 -20.86 7.63 6.01
CA ARG A 135 -22.15 7.37 6.67
C ARG A 135 -22.11 7.46 8.19
N ASN A 136 -20.93 7.30 8.79
CA ASN A 136 -20.75 7.22 10.24
C ASN A 136 -20.00 8.41 10.82
N SER A 137 -19.88 9.52 10.08
CA SER A 137 -19.25 10.78 10.53
C SER A 137 -19.99 12.01 10.06
N GLY A 138 -20.06 13.02 10.89
CA GLY A 138 -20.49 14.36 10.53
C GLY A 138 -19.43 15.12 9.72
N GLU A 139 -19.78 16.24 9.10
CA GLU A 139 -18.86 17.04 8.26
C GLU A 139 -17.58 17.46 8.99
N LYS A 140 -17.73 17.91 10.25
CA LYS A 140 -16.63 18.44 11.07
C LYS A 140 -15.58 17.38 11.44
N GLU A 141 -16.02 16.17 11.74
CA GLU A 141 -15.14 15.06 12.21
C GLU A 141 -14.65 14.18 11.06
N ARG A 142 -15.29 14.24 9.90
CA ARG A 142 -14.97 13.38 8.73
C ARG A 142 -13.52 13.49 8.31
N MET A 143 -13.00 14.70 8.21
CA MET A 143 -11.61 14.94 7.82
C MET A 143 -10.63 14.30 8.81
N HIS A 144 -10.88 14.44 10.12
CA HIS A 144 -10.07 13.82 11.17
C HIS A 144 -10.15 12.29 11.13
N LEU A 145 -11.33 11.73 10.82
CA LEU A 145 -11.53 10.30 10.72
C LEU A 145 -10.73 9.68 9.56
N PHE A 146 -10.77 10.29 8.37
CA PHE A 146 -9.94 9.86 7.24
C PHE A 146 -8.44 10.02 7.51
N SER A 147 -8.04 11.13 8.12
CA SER A 147 -6.64 11.36 8.48
C SER A 147 -6.14 10.34 9.50
N LEU A 148 -6.96 10.03 10.52
CA LEU A 148 -6.61 9.03 11.52
C LEU A 148 -6.51 7.63 10.92
N ASN A 149 -7.42 7.27 10.01
CA ASN A 149 -7.33 5.98 9.31
C ASN A 149 -6.03 5.87 8.48
N GLY A 150 -5.60 6.93 7.82
CA GLY A 150 -4.31 6.98 7.12
C GLY A 150 -3.11 6.85 8.06
N ALA A 151 -3.12 7.58 9.18
CA ALA A 151 -2.08 7.48 10.21
C ALA A 151 -2.01 6.09 10.85
N LEU A 152 -3.17 5.49 11.16
CA LEU A 152 -3.26 4.12 11.66
C LEU A 152 -2.70 3.11 10.67
N SER A 153 -2.97 3.27 9.37
CA SER A 153 -2.43 2.39 8.34
C SER A 153 -0.89 2.35 8.36
N MET A 154 -0.24 3.50 8.53
CA MET A 154 1.22 3.59 8.64
C MET A 154 1.72 3.05 9.98
N GLY A 155 1.05 3.39 11.08
CA GLY A 155 1.38 2.88 12.42
C GLY A 155 1.28 1.36 12.50
N THR A 156 0.28 0.75 11.86
CA THR A 156 0.15 -0.71 11.80
C THR A 156 1.25 -1.36 10.97
N GLY A 157 1.74 -0.68 9.92
CA GLY A 157 2.90 -1.13 9.16
C GLY A 157 4.17 -1.19 10.01
N LEU A 158 4.39 -0.15 10.82
CA LEU A 158 5.49 -0.11 11.78
C LEU A 158 5.37 -1.23 12.82
N ILE A 159 4.22 -1.31 13.50
CA ILE A 159 3.98 -2.31 14.57
C ILE A 159 4.06 -3.73 14.00
N GLY A 160 3.37 -4.03 12.91
CA GLY A 160 3.36 -5.36 12.31
C GLY A 160 4.73 -5.82 11.86
N SER A 161 5.56 -4.91 11.30
CA SER A 161 6.93 -5.25 10.88
C SER A 161 7.84 -5.54 12.06
N LEU A 162 7.77 -4.74 13.13
CA LEU A 162 8.56 -4.98 14.35
C LEU A 162 8.14 -6.28 15.04
N LEU A 163 6.84 -6.51 15.18
CA LEU A 163 6.31 -7.73 15.78
C LEU A 163 6.71 -8.98 14.97
N GLY A 164 6.56 -8.92 13.65
CA GLY A 164 6.89 -10.05 12.78
C GLY A 164 8.35 -10.47 12.89
N GLY A 165 9.26 -9.54 12.66
CA GLY A 165 10.70 -9.82 12.71
C GLY A 165 11.18 -10.18 14.10
N GLY A 166 10.75 -9.40 15.13
CA GLY A 166 11.13 -9.62 16.52
C GLY A 166 10.62 -10.96 17.07
N LEU A 167 9.37 -11.33 16.79
CA LEU A 167 8.80 -12.60 17.24
C LEU A 167 9.52 -13.80 16.61
N LYS A 168 9.78 -13.75 15.30
CA LYS A 168 10.49 -14.84 14.60
C LYS A 168 11.88 -15.03 15.15
N ASP A 169 12.67 -13.96 15.27
CA ASP A 169 14.05 -14.05 15.77
C ASP A 169 14.08 -14.40 17.27
N GLY A 170 13.12 -13.89 18.06
CA GLY A 170 12.98 -14.27 19.47
C GLY A 170 12.73 -15.76 19.66
N LEU A 171 11.83 -16.36 18.87
CA LEU A 171 11.56 -17.80 18.91
C LEU A 171 12.78 -18.62 18.47
N ALA A 172 13.48 -18.19 17.42
CA ALA A 172 14.72 -18.85 17.00
C ALA A 172 15.81 -18.78 18.08
N GLY A 173 15.91 -17.66 18.79
CA GLY A 173 16.81 -17.49 19.94
C GLY A 173 16.49 -18.40 21.13
N LEU A 174 15.24 -18.85 21.25
CA LEU A 174 14.79 -19.83 22.24
C LEU A 174 14.98 -21.28 21.75
N GLY A 175 15.64 -21.50 20.62
CA GLY A 175 15.89 -22.82 20.07
C GLY A 175 14.74 -23.42 19.25
N VAL A 176 13.69 -22.65 18.95
CA VAL A 176 12.62 -23.11 18.07
C VAL A 176 13.14 -23.22 16.64
N ASP A 177 12.81 -24.33 15.97
CA ASP A 177 13.17 -24.54 14.56
C ASP A 177 12.71 -23.36 13.70
N GLU A 178 13.53 -22.98 12.73
CA GLU A 178 13.35 -21.76 11.95
C GLU A 178 12.04 -21.76 11.15
N LEU A 179 11.67 -22.91 10.56
CA LEU A 179 10.42 -23.04 9.81
C LEU A 179 9.21 -22.90 10.75
N THR A 180 9.30 -23.50 11.93
CA THR A 180 8.29 -23.40 12.99
C THR A 180 8.18 -21.95 13.50
N ALA A 181 9.30 -21.26 13.69
CA ALA A 181 9.30 -19.85 14.09
C ALA A 181 8.59 -18.95 13.06
N TYR A 182 8.82 -19.16 11.75
CA TYR A 182 8.06 -18.47 10.71
C TYR A 182 6.58 -18.80 10.76
N ARG A 183 6.20 -20.09 10.90
CA ARG A 183 4.79 -20.49 10.99
C ARG A 183 4.08 -19.84 12.17
N VAL A 184 4.70 -19.86 13.34
CA VAL A 184 4.16 -19.19 14.53
C VAL A 184 4.00 -17.69 14.29
N GLY A 185 4.99 -17.02 13.70
CA GLY A 185 4.91 -15.60 13.34
C GLY A 185 3.74 -15.31 12.40
N LEU A 186 3.53 -16.12 11.37
CA LEU A 186 2.41 -16.01 10.44
C LEU A 186 1.06 -16.28 11.12
N LEU A 187 0.98 -17.29 12.00
CA LEU A 187 -0.22 -17.63 12.75
C LEU A 187 -0.61 -16.55 13.75
N VAL A 188 0.36 -15.92 14.42
CA VAL A 188 0.11 -14.74 15.28
C VAL A 188 -0.45 -13.59 14.46
N GLY A 189 0.11 -13.33 13.27
CA GLY A 189 -0.45 -12.35 12.33
C GLY A 189 -1.90 -12.69 11.93
N ALA A 190 -2.19 -13.95 11.61
CA ALA A 190 -3.54 -14.43 11.34
C ALA A 190 -4.47 -14.27 12.56
N GLY A 191 -3.94 -14.45 13.78
CA GLY A 191 -4.64 -14.22 15.04
C GLY A 191 -5.07 -12.76 15.22
N PHE A 192 -4.22 -11.79 14.89
CA PHE A 192 -4.60 -10.37 14.87
C PHE A 192 -5.73 -10.10 13.87
N VAL A 193 -5.69 -10.71 12.69
CA VAL A 193 -6.77 -10.59 11.69
C VAL A 193 -8.06 -11.25 12.20
N ALA A 194 -7.98 -12.39 12.85
CA ALA A 194 -9.13 -13.04 13.49
C ALA A 194 -9.72 -12.19 14.61
N ALA A 195 -8.88 -11.55 15.42
CA ALA A 195 -9.32 -10.64 16.49
C ALA A 195 -10.10 -9.43 15.96
N ALA A 196 -9.85 -9.02 14.70
CA ALA A 196 -10.62 -7.95 14.05
C ALA A 196 -12.11 -8.31 13.85
N VAL A 197 -12.47 -9.58 13.86
CA VAL A 197 -13.87 -10.04 13.80
C VAL A 197 -14.69 -9.43 14.92
N TRP A 198 -14.11 -9.34 16.13
CA TRP A 198 -14.83 -8.85 17.32
C TRP A 198 -15.28 -7.38 17.18
N PRO A 199 -14.42 -6.38 16.90
CA PRO A 199 -14.89 -5.02 16.73
C PRO A 199 -15.80 -4.85 15.52
N PHE A 200 -15.57 -5.57 14.41
CA PHE A 200 -16.45 -5.51 13.25
C PHE A 200 -17.86 -6.09 13.54
N SER A 201 -17.97 -7.17 14.31
CA SER A 201 -19.27 -7.76 14.70
C SER A 201 -20.09 -6.85 15.61
N ARG A 202 -19.44 -5.91 16.31
CA ARG A 202 -20.11 -4.94 17.21
C ARG A 202 -20.62 -3.70 16.49
N ILE A 203 -20.40 -3.55 15.16
CA ILE A 203 -20.93 -2.44 14.37
C ILE A 203 -22.45 -2.50 14.42
N ALA A 204 -23.07 -1.38 14.86
CA ALA A 204 -24.51 -1.27 14.91
C ALA A 204 -25.12 -1.02 13.52
N PRO A 205 -26.41 -1.39 13.30
CA PRO A 205 -27.09 -1.11 12.02
C PRO A 205 -27.06 0.37 11.67
N SER A 206 -26.80 0.70 10.41
CA SER A 206 -26.95 2.08 9.91
C SER A 206 -28.44 2.40 9.74
N ARG A 207 -28.86 3.56 10.22
CA ARG A 207 -30.25 4.03 10.09
C ARG A 207 -30.56 4.66 8.72
N GLU A 208 -29.55 4.93 7.91
CA GLU A 208 -29.73 5.57 6.61
C GLU A 208 -29.99 4.56 5.49
N PRO A 209 -30.92 4.89 4.54
CA PRO A 209 -31.16 4.06 3.36
C PRO A 209 -29.92 3.91 2.49
N ARG A 210 -29.73 2.72 1.94
CA ARG A 210 -28.62 2.40 1.03
C ARG A 210 -28.84 2.99 -0.36
N THR A 211 -28.84 4.29 -0.52
CA THR A 211 -28.91 4.96 -1.83
C THR A 211 -27.52 5.18 -2.43
N MET A 212 -26.70 4.14 -2.54
CA MET A 212 -25.57 4.19 -3.46
C MET A 212 -26.04 3.70 -4.84
N ARG A 213 -26.33 4.63 -5.74
CA ARG A 213 -26.25 4.34 -7.17
C ARG A 213 -24.80 3.92 -7.43
N ALA A 214 -24.60 2.68 -7.90
CA ALA A 214 -23.32 2.29 -8.49
C ALA A 214 -22.88 3.41 -9.45
N PRO A 215 -21.60 3.81 -9.46
CA PRO A 215 -21.13 4.78 -10.44
C PRO A 215 -21.55 4.25 -11.81
N GLY A 216 -22.53 4.91 -12.42
CA GLY A 216 -22.99 4.50 -13.73
C GLY A 216 -21.83 4.63 -14.71
N LEU A 217 -21.46 3.56 -15.41
CA LEU A 217 -20.55 3.54 -16.56
C LEU A 217 -20.97 4.49 -17.71
N ARG A 218 -21.96 5.30 -17.48
CA ARG A 218 -22.76 6.02 -18.47
C ARG A 218 -22.18 7.33 -19.00
N ARG A 219 -20.90 7.69 -18.71
CA ARG A 219 -20.30 8.92 -19.28
C ARG A 219 -18.85 8.72 -19.69
N LEU A 220 -18.62 7.90 -20.69
CA LEU A 220 -17.33 7.87 -21.42
C LEU A 220 -17.26 8.99 -22.49
N ASP A 221 -18.41 9.61 -22.83
CA ASP A 221 -18.45 10.68 -23.82
C ASP A 221 -17.72 11.93 -23.36
N GLY A 222 -16.85 12.48 -24.21
CA GLY A 222 -16.09 13.69 -23.98
C GLY A 222 -14.89 13.54 -23.02
N ILE A 223 -14.33 12.35 -22.87
CA ILE A 223 -13.03 12.14 -22.18
C ILE A 223 -11.93 12.68 -23.09
N ASP A 224 -11.09 13.57 -22.55
CA ASP A 224 -9.83 13.95 -23.19
C ASP A 224 -8.81 12.81 -23.04
N VAL A 225 -8.90 11.83 -23.93
CA VAL A 225 -8.03 10.65 -23.92
C VAL A 225 -6.55 11.00 -23.90
N PRO A 226 -6.03 11.96 -24.71
CA PRO A 226 -4.66 12.42 -24.62
C PRO A 226 -4.25 12.93 -23.24
N LEU A 227 -5.08 13.71 -22.57
CA LEU A 227 -4.81 14.18 -21.20
C LEU A 227 -4.79 13.02 -20.22
N TRP A 228 -5.77 12.11 -20.30
CA TRP A 228 -5.84 10.95 -19.41
C TRP A 228 -4.63 10.04 -19.55
N LEU A 229 -4.17 9.77 -20.77
CA LEU A 229 -2.95 9.01 -21.00
C LEU A 229 -1.73 9.70 -20.39
N LYS A 230 -1.59 11.03 -20.51
CA LYS A 230 -0.51 11.80 -19.87
C LYS A 230 -0.55 11.72 -18.35
N LEU A 231 -1.74 11.64 -17.73
CA LEU A 231 -1.90 11.52 -16.29
C LEU A 231 -1.66 10.10 -15.76
N ILE A 232 -2.04 9.08 -16.54
CA ILE A 232 -2.00 7.67 -16.13
C ILE A 232 -0.66 7.04 -16.43
N PHE A 233 -0.07 7.30 -17.59
CA PHE A 233 1.13 6.59 -18.07
C PHE A 233 2.36 6.75 -17.16
N PRO A 234 2.71 7.95 -16.63
CA PRO A 234 3.80 8.06 -15.66
C PRO A 234 3.54 7.24 -14.38
N SER A 235 2.29 7.24 -13.88
CA SER A 235 1.90 6.43 -12.70
C SER A 235 2.01 4.94 -12.97
N PHE A 236 1.66 4.48 -14.17
CA PHE A 236 1.83 3.10 -14.62
C PHE A 236 3.31 2.68 -14.58
N LEU A 237 4.21 3.51 -15.12
CA LEU A 237 5.66 3.23 -15.11
C LEU A 237 6.23 3.16 -13.69
N VAL A 238 5.78 4.07 -12.81
CA VAL A 238 6.17 4.03 -11.38
C VAL A 238 5.63 2.77 -10.71
N GLY A 239 4.38 2.39 -10.98
CA GLY A 239 3.77 1.16 -10.46
C GLY A 239 4.52 -0.09 -10.90
N MET A 240 4.94 -0.17 -12.17
CA MET A 240 5.79 -1.25 -12.66
C MET A 240 7.12 -1.29 -11.93
N GLY A 241 7.85 -0.17 -11.85
CA GLY A 241 9.12 -0.12 -11.14
C GLY A 241 9.00 -0.46 -9.65
N ALA A 242 7.95 0.01 -8.98
CA ALA A 242 7.67 -0.33 -7.59
C ALA A 242 7.37 -1.83 -7.41
N GLY A 243 6.59 -2.43 -8.30
CA GLY A 243 6.30 -3.87 -8.28
C GLY A 243 7.52 -4.74 -8.53
N LEU A 244 8.51 -4.26 -9.29
CA LEU A 244 9.78 -4.97 -9.47
C LEU A 244 10.61 -5.03 -8.18
N THR A 245 10.55 -4.02 -7.33
CA THR A 245 11.50 -3.86 -6.21
C THR A 245 10.87 -4.13 -4.85
N ILE A 246 9.72 -3.50 -4.55
CA ILE A 246 9.19 -3.45 -3.17
C ILE A 246 8.85 -4.84 -2.60
N PRO A 247 8.22 -5.76 -3.34
CA PRO A 247 7.90 -7.09 -2.80
C PRO A 247 9.10 -7.92 -2.39
N TYR A 248 10.28 -7.57 -2.92
CA TYR A 248 11.51 -8.33 -2.73
C TYR A 248 12.54 -7.67 -1.82
N LEU A 249 12.22 -6.50 -1.25
CA LEU A 249 13.15 -5.78 -0.36
C LEU A 249 13.55 -6.60 0.87
N ASN A 250 12.62 -7.38 1.44
CA ASN A 250 12.91 -8.25 2.58
C ASN A 250 13.94 -9.32 2.19
N LEU A 251 13.73 -9.98 1.05
CA LEU A 251 14.66 -10.96 0.49
C LEU A 251 16.00 -10.33 0.11
N TYR A 252 15.98 -9.11 -0.44
CA TYR A 252 17.21 -8.37 -0.76
C TYR A 252 18.06 -8.12 0.50
N PHE A 253 17.46 -7.59 1.57
CA PHE A 253 18.20 -7.35 2.81
C PHE A 253 18.68 -8.64 3.46
N LYS A 254 17.90 -9.72 3.38
CA LYS A 254 18.30 -11.05 3.86
C LYS A 254 19.47 -11.60 3.07
N ASN A 255 19.35 -11.65 1.74
CA ASN A 255 20.28 -12.36 0.88
C ASN A 255 21.56 -11.56 0.60
N ALA A 256 21.46 -10.23 0.46
CA ALA A 256 22.61 -9.39 0.13
C ALA A 256 23.46 -9.01 1.35
N PHE A 257 22.83 -8.90 2.54
CA PHE A 257 23.49 -8.40 3.75
C PHE A 257 23.40 -9.34 4.95
N GLY A 258 22.71 -10.47 4.84
CA GLY A 258 22.57 -11.43 5.95
C GLY A 258 21.81 -10.86 7.16
N MET A 259 20.93 -9.85 6.94
CA MET A 259 20.21 -9.24 8.05
C MET A 259 19.30 -10.24 8.76
N SER A 260 19.22 -10.14 10.09
CA SER A 260 18.21 -10.87 10.86
C SER A 260 16.80 -10.38 10.52
N ASP A 261 15.79 -11.21 10.76
CA ASP A 261 14.41 -10.85 10.43
C ASP A 261 13.90 -9.70 11.31
N ALA A 262 14.39 -9.59 12.55
CA ALA A 262 14.15 -8.43 13.42
C ALA A 262 14.76 -7.15 12.84
N ALA A 263 15.99 -7.21 12.31
CA ALA A 263 16.63 -6.05 11.68
C ALA A 263 15.92 -5.64 10.39
N ILE A 264 15.43 -6.60 9.59
CA ILE A 264 14.60 -6.32 8.40
C ILE A 264 13.28 -5.67 8.84
N GLY A 265 12.63 -6.21 9.88
CA GLY A 265 11.42 -5.62 10.46
C GLY A 265 11.63 -4.18 10.93
N ALA A 266 12.76 -3.90 11.60
CA ALA A 266 13.13 -2.54 12.01
C ALA A 266 13.39 -1.60 10.82
N ALA A 267 14.07 -2.09 9.76
CA ALA A 267 14.29 -1.31 8.55
C ALA A 267 12.98 -0.96 7.84
N VAL A 268 12.05 -1.93 7.72
CA VAL A 268 10.72 -1.70 7.13
C VAL A 268 9.91 -0.74 8.00
N ALA A 269 9.94 -0.88 9.32
CA ALA A 269 9.30 0.05 10.26
C ALA A 269 9.84 1.47 10.11
N ALA A 270 11.17 1.64 10.02
CA ALA A 270 11.80 2.93 9.73
C ALA A 270 11.37 3.48 8.37
N GLY A 271 11.18 2.60 7.37
CA GLY A 271 10.63 2.94 6.06
C GLY A 271 9.21 3.51 6.14
N GLN A 272 8.35 3.01 7.03
CA GLN A 272 7.02 3.57 7.26
C GLN A 272 7.08 4.99 7.85
N VAL A 273 7.99 5.22 8.80
CA VAL A 273 8.25 6.57 9.34
C VAL A 273 8.76 7.50 8.25
N ALA A 274 9.72 7.04 7.43
CA ALA A 274 10.24 7.80 6.30
C ALA A 274 9.13 8.16 5.29
N THR A 275 8.24 7.21 4.98
CA THR A 275 7.06 7.44 4.14
C THR A 275 6.15 8.52 4.72
N PHE A 276 5.85 8.45 6.00
CA PHE A 276 5.04 9.47 6.69
C PHE A 276 5.66 10.86 6.58
N LEU A 277 6.96 10.97 6.88
CA LEU A 277 7.70 12.24 6.76
C LEU A 277 7.67 12.77 5.33
N GLY A 278 7.80 11.91 4.33
CA GLY A 278 7.70 12.27 2.92
C GLY A 278 6.32 12.86 2.58
N ILE A 279 5.25 12.18 2.97
CA ILE A 279 3.88 12.63 2.70
C ILE A 279 3.60 13.99 3.35
N VAL A 280 4.07 14.22 4.57
CA VAL A 280 3.88 15.49 5.29
C VAL A 280 4.71 16.62 4.65
N ALA A 281 5.94 16.33 4.21
CA ALA A 281 6.82 17.32 3.60
C ALA A 281 6.42 17.70 2.17
N GLY A 282 5.74 16.80 1.45
CA GLY A 282 5.37 16.96 0.05
C GLY A 282 4.64 18.28 -0.26
N PRO A 283 3.53 18.61 0.39
CA PRO A 283 2.79 19.85 0.15
C PRO A 283 3.63 21.11 0.39
N ILE A 284 4.58 21.09 1.34
CA ILE A 284 5.47 22.22 1.64
C ILE A 284 6.38 22.51 0.45
N ILE A 285 6.96 21.45 -0.15
CA ILE A 285 7.80 21.58 -1.32
C ILE A 285 6.97 21.99 -2.54
N ALA A 286 5.80 21.38 -2.73
CA ALA A 286 4.92 21.69 -3.84
C ALA A 286 4.44 23.15 -3.83
N LYS A 287 4.23 23.75 -2.65
CA LYS A 287 3.90 25.18 -2.52
C LYS A 287 5.05 26.10 -2.97
N ARG A 288 6.31 25.68 -2.78
CA ARG A 288 7.49 26.50 -3.12
C ARG A 288 7.87 26.45 -4.60
N ILE A 289 7.84 25.28 -5.21
CA ILE A 289 8.36 25.07 -6.58
C ILE A 289 7.28 24.68 -7.61
N GLY A 290 6.03 24.55 -7.15
CA GLY A 290 4.90 24.10 -7.98
C GLY A 290 4.77 22.58 -8.05
N LYS A 291 3.53 22.07 -8.17
CA LYS A 291 3.22 20.63 -8.13
C LYS A 291 3.98 19.81 -9.16
N PRO A 292 3.99 20.18 -10.47
CA PRO A 292 4.71 19.40 -11.49
C PRO A 292 6.21 19.30 -11.25
N ARG A 293 6.83 20.41 -10.83
CA ARG A 293 8.26 20.42 -10.54
C ARG A 293 8.59 19.63 -9.26
N ALA A 294 7.73 19.67 -8.25
CA ALA A 294 7.91 18.88 -7.04
C ALA A 294 7.89 17.38 -7.34
N VAL A 295 6.93 16.91 -8.13
CA VAL A 295 6.88 15.50 -8.57
C VAL A 295 8.13 15.13 -9.38
N PHE A 296 8.53 15.97 -10.33
CA PHE A 296 9.71 15.72 -11.15
C PHE A 296 10.97 15.55 -10.29
N TRP A 297 11.28 16.51 -9.43
CA TRP A 297 12.51 16.49 -8.63
C TRP A 297 12.54 15.35 -7.61
N THR A 298 11.42 15.06 -6.95
CA THR A 298 11.38 13.96 -5.99
C THR A 298 11.57 12.60 -6.65
N GLN A 299 11.00 12.40 -7.84
CA GLN A 299 11.20 11.16 -8.58
C GLN A 299 12.60 11.05 -9.17
N VAL A 300 13.14 12.11 -9.79
CA VAL A 300 14.51 12.11 -10.36
C VAL A 300 15.55 11.81 -9.28
N LEU A 301 15.44 12.44 -8.11
CA LEU A 301 16.37 12.22 -7.02
C LEU A 301 16.29 10.81 -6.42
N SER A 302 15.18 10.11 -6.61
CA SER A 302 15.04 8.71 -6.16
C SER A 302 15.76 7.71 -7.07
N VAL A 303 16.01 8.06 -8.34
CA VAL A 303 16.65 7.15 -9.31
C VAL A 303 18.08 6.73 -8.88
N PRO A 304 19.00 7.66 -8.53
CA PRO A 304 20.32 7.26 -8.09
C PRO A 304 20.27 6.42 -6.80
N LEU A 305 19.31 6.65 -5.91
CA LEU A 305 19.17 5.87 -4.69
C LEU A 305 18.80 4.40 -4.97
N ILE A 306 17.97 4.15 -6.00
CA ILE A 306 17.67 2.79 -6.45
C ILE A 306 18.90 2.12 -7.05
N LEU A 307 19.71 2.87 -7.83
CA LEU A 307 20.96 2.34 -8.35
C LEU A 307 21.93 2.03 -7.21
N VAL A 308 22.03 2.90 -6.19
CA VAL A 308 22.85 2.61 -4.99
C VAL A 308 22.43 1.29 -4.38
N LEU A 309 21.13 1.02 -4.18
CA LEU A 309 20.65 -0.26 -3.66
C LEU A 309 21.11 -1.46 -4.50
N GLY A 310 21.17 -1.34 -5.82
CA GLY A 310 21.60 -2.42 -6.70
C GLY A 310 23.10 -2.75 -6.64
N TRP A 311 23.96 -1.77 -6.31
CA TRP A 311 25.42 -1.91 -6.43
C TRP A 311 26.19 -1.79 -5.13
N VAL A 312 25.59 -1.19 -4.10
CA VAL A 312 26.27 -1.00 -2.79
C VAL A 312 26.42 -2.32 -2.05
N ARG A 313 27.56 -2.46 -1.36
CA ARG A 313 27.87 -3.62 -0.49
C ARG A 313 27.87 -3.24 0.99
N ALA A 314 27.82 -1.96 1.33
CA ALA A 314 27.80 -1.48 2.70
C ALA A 314 26.34 -1.34 3.18
N LEU A 315 25.96 -2.09 4.21
CA LEU A 315 24.61 -2.08 4.76
C LEU A 315 24.14 -0.69 5.19
N PRO A 316 24.93 0.17 5.89
CA PRO A 316 24.49 1.49 6.30
C PRO A 316 24.09 2.37 5.10
N LEU A 317 24.84 2.30 3.99
CA LEU A 317 24.56 3.05 2.79
C LEU A 317 23.32 2.52 2.06
N ALA A 318 23.09 1.20 2.06
CA ALA A 318 21.88 0.59 1.53
C ALA A 318 20.65 1.04 2.33
N LEU A 319 20.71 1.04 3.66
CA LEU A 319 19.62 1.50 4.52
C LEU A 319 19.34 2.98 4.33
N LEU A 320 20.38 3.82 4.24
CA LEU A 320 20.22 5.25 3.96
C LEU A 320 19.55 5.50 2.62
N ALA A 321 20.02 4.80 1.56
CA ALA A 321 19.42 4.90 0.22
C ALA A 321 17.96 4.42 0.21
N TYR A 322 17.65 3.33 0.93
CA TYR A 322 16.30 2.82 1.10
C TYR A 322 15.38 3.86 1.77
N LEU A 323 15.79 4.41 2.91
CA LEU A 323 14.99 5.39 3.65
C LEU A 323 14.80 6.70 2.87
N ALA A 324 15.87 7.23 2.28
CA ALA A 324 15.80 8.43 1.44
C ALA A 324 14.86 8.24 0.23
N ARG A 325 14.94 7.08 -0.42
CA ARG A 325 14.02 6.71 -1.51
C ARG A 325 12.57 6.65 -1.02
N GLN A 326 12.32 6.08 0.18
CA GLN A 326 10.97 6.01 0.76
C GLN A 326 10.38 7.42 0.95
N VAL A 327 11.17 8.36 1.50
CA VAL A 327 10.75 9.76 1.61
C VAL A 327 10.38 10.35 0.26
N LEU A 328 11.32 10.30 -0.71
CA LEU A 328 11.17 10.99 -2.01
C LEU A 328 10.01 10.45 -2.84
N MET A 329 9.87 9.13 -2.95
CA MET A 329 8.83 8.51 -3.77
C MET A 329 7.44 8.69 -3.18
N ASN A 330 7.30 8.55 -1.86
CA ASN A 330 6.00 8.71 -1.22
C ASN A 330 5.58 10.18 -1.07
N MET A 331 6.54 11.11 -1.08
CA MET A 331 6.27 12.55 -1.17
C MET A 331 5.56 12.94 -2.47
N SER A 332 5.94 12.32 -3.59
CA SER A 332 5.39 12.66 -4.91
C SER A 332 3.94 12.20 -5.11
N SER A 333 3.53 11.11 -4.48
CA SER A 333 2.23 10.46 -4.73
C SER A 333 1.02 11.38 -4.48
N PRO A 334 0.82 11.97 -3.27
CA PRO A 334 -0.33 12.83 -3.03
C PRO A 334 -0.31 14.12 -3.86
N ILE A 335 0.89 14.63 -4.20
CA ILE A 335 1.03 15.82 -5.06
C ILE A 335 0.54 15.49 -6.48
N GLN A 336 0.96 14.33 -7.00
CA GLN A 336 0.59 13.85 -8.33
C GLN A 336 -0.90 13.55 -8.43
N ASP A 337 -1.49 12.96 -7.38
CA ASP A 337 -2.93 12.68 -7.32
C ASP A 337 -3.75 13.97 -7.30
N ASN A 338 -3.38 14.91 -6.44
CA ASN A 338 -4.05 16.20 -6.36
C ASN A 338 -3.93 16.97 -7.68
N PHE A 339 -2.74 17.03 -8.30
CA PHE A 339 -2.53 17.68 -9.59
C PHE A 339 -3.37 17.04 -10.70
N ALA A 340 -3.48 15.71 -10.74
CA ALA A 340 -4.27 15.02 -11.74
C ALA A 340 -5.78 15.33 -11.60
N LEU A 341 -6.30 15.40 -10.37
CA LEU A 341 -7.69 15.72 -10.10
C LEU A 341 -8.05 17.18 -10.44
N GLU A 342 -7.11 18.11 -10.32
CA GLU A 342 -7.33 19.52 -10.69
C GLU A 342 -7.47 19.74 -12.21
N LEU A 343 -6.88 18.84 -13.02
CA LEU A 343 -6.94 18.92 -14.48
C LEU A 343 -8.18 18.29 -15.10
N VAL A 344 -9.04 17.66 -14.29
CA VAL A 344 -10.20 16.93 -14.77
C VAL A 344 -11.48 17.47 -14.09
N PRO A 345 -12.58 17.65 -14.83
CA PRO A 345 -13.85 18.11 -14.26
C PRO A 345 -14.31 17.26 -13.07
N PRO A 346 -14.97 17.85 -12.05
CA PRO A 346 -15.38 17.16 -10.82
C PRO A 346 -16.16 15.88 -11.07
N GLU A 347 -17.01 15.85 -12.09
CA GLU A 347 -17.86 14.70 -12.43
C GLU A 347 -17.04 13.47 -12.90
N ARG A 348 -15.81 13.70 -13.34
CA ARG A 348 -14.91 12.66 -13.89
C ARG A 348 -13.75 12.29 -12.96
N GLN A 349 -13.55 13.04 -11.89
CA GLN A 349 -12.45 12.80 -10.94
C GLN A 349 -12.50 11.38 -10.34
N SER A 350 -13.69 10.91 -10.00
CA SER A 350 -13.88 9.54 -9.47
C SER A 350 -13.48 8.47 -10.48
N LEU A 351 -13.83 8.66 -11.76
CA LEU A 351 -13.49 7.73 -12.84
C LEU A 351 -11.97 7.74 -13.10
N LEU A 352 -11.35 8.92 -13.17
CA LEU A 352 -9.89 9.05 -13.32
C LEU A 352 -9.16 8.34 -12.19
N ASN A 353 -9.61 8.54 -10.95
CA ASN A 353 -8.98 7.89 -9.78
C ASN A 353 -9.10 6.37 -9.85
N ALA A 354 -10.25 5.83 -10.27
CA ALA A 354 -10.46 4.41 -10.47
C ALA A 354 -9.52 3.84 -11.56
N VAL A 355 -9.39 4.52 -12.70
CA VAL A 355 -8.50 4.09 -13.79
C VAL A 355 -7.03 4.16 -13.37
N LYS A 356 -6.62 5.21 -12.64
CA LYS A 356 -5.26 5.31 -12.07
C LYS A 356 -4.97 4.15 -11.10
N MET A 357 -5.92 3.84 -10.22
CA MET A 357 -5.78 2.74 -9.26
C MET A 357 -5.67 1.39 -9.97
N LEU A 358 -6.49 1.12 -10.97
CA LEU A 358 -6.42 -0.10 -11.78
C LEU A 358 -5.10 -0.20 -12.54
N SER A 359 -4.64 0.91 -13.12
CA SER A 359 -3.36 1.01 -13.82
C SER A 359 -2.18 0.70 -12.90
N TRP A 360 -2.18 1.28 -11.70
CA TRP A 360 -1.17 1.03 -10.66
C TRP A 360 -1.18 -0.44 -10.21
N THR A 361 -2.33 -0.97 -9.82
CA THR A 361 -2.45 -2.35 -9.31
C THR A 361 -2.12 -3.38 -10.40
N GLY A 362 -2.58 -3.14 -11.62
CA GLY A 362 -2.29 -4.00 -12.76
C GLY A 362 -0.80 -4.01 -13.11
N SER A 363 -0.17 -2.83 -13.17
CA SER A 363 1.28 -2.74 -13.43
C SER A 363 2.11 -3.41 -12.34
N TRP A 364 1.75 -3.21 -11.07
CA TRP A 364 2.38 -3.88 -9.93
C TRP A 364 2.27 -5.40 -10.03
N THR A 365 1.10 -5.93 -10.38
CA THR A 365 0.85 -7.38 -10.50
C THR A 365 1.78 -8.02 -11.52
N VAL A 366 1.85 -7.44 -12.73
CA VAL A 366 2.73 -7.91 -13.80
C VAL A 366 4.19 -7.81 -13.38
N ALA A 367 4.58 -6.65 -12.84
CA ALA A 367 5.95 -6.39 -12.42
C ALA A 367 6.43 -7.32 -11.31
N ALA A 368 5.61 -7.62 -10.31
CA ALA A 368 5.97 -8.54 -9.24
C ALA A 368 6.27 -9.95 -9.76
N ARG A 369 5.50 -10.42 -10.75
CA ARG A 369 5.74 -11.72 -11.41
C ARG A 369 7.04 -11.71 -12.22
N VAL A 370 7.24 -10.66 -13.01
CA VAL A 370 8.44 -10.51 -13.86
C VAL A 370 9.69 -10.36 -13.01
N SER A 371 9.62 -9.62 -11.89
CA SER A 371 10.76 -9.41 -10.99
C SER A 371 11.30 -10.70 -10.39
N GLY A 372 10.44 -11.63 -10.00
CA GLY A 372 10.89 -12.92 -9.48
C GLY A 372 11.80 -13.65 -10.47
N GLU A 373 11.41 -13.68 -11.75
CA GLU A 373 12.21 -14.30 -12.82
C GLU A 373 13.50 -13.52 -13.10
N LEU A 374 13.45 -12.18 -13.10
CA LEU A 374 14.62 -11.33 -13.29
C LEU A 374 15.64 -11.51 -12.16
N ILE A 375 15.17 -11.60 -10.90
CA ILE A 375 16.05 -11.81 -9.75
C ILE A 375 16.67 -13.21 -9.78
N TYR A 376 15.87 -14.22 -10.13
CA TYR A 376 16.34 -15.60 -10.24
C TYR A 376 17.46 -15.75 -11.27
N ARG A 377 17.33 -15.10 -12.45
CA ARG A 377 18.33 -15.19 -13.54
C ARG A 377 19.50 -14.23 -13.39
N GLY A 378 19.23 -12.98 -12.99
CA GLY A 378 20.22 -11.88 -13.04
C GLY A 378 20.51 -11.22 -11.70
N GLY A 379 19.93 -11.73 -10.61
CA GLY A 379 20.07 -11.17 -9.26
C GLY A 379 19.31 -9.85 -9.07
N PHE A 380 19.37 -9.33 -7.87
CA PHE A 380 18.69 -8.07 -7.49
C PHE A 380 19.13 -6.86 -8.31
N LYS A 381 20.38 -6.84 -8.78
CA LYS A 381 20.91 -5.73 -9.61
C LYS A 381 20.06 -5.48 -10.85
N THR A 382 19.66 -6.54 -11.53
CA THR A 382 18.84 -6.45 -12.76
C THR A 382 17.48 -5.82 -12.46
N SER A 383 16.83 -6.24 -11.37
CA SER A 383 15.53 -5.70 -10.94
C SER A 383 15.65 -4.21 -10.56
N PHE A 384 16.69 -3.82 -9.80
CA PHE A 384 16.93 -2.41 -9.46
C PHE A 384 17.27 -1.55 -10.66
N ALA A 385 18.10 -2.03 -11.59
CA ALA A 385 18.42 -1.31 -12.83
C ALA A 385 17.16 -1.03 -13.67
N LEU A 386 16.33 -2.05 -13.86
CA LEU A 386 15.09 -1.89 -14.62
C LEU A 386 14.10 -0.95 -13.89
N THR A 387 14.02 -1.02 -12.57
CA THR A 387 13.22 -0.08 -11.76
C THR A 387 13.72 1.36 -11.94
N ALA A 388 15.04 1.59 -11.89
CA ALA A 388 15.63 2.90 -12.12
C ALA A 388 15.31 3.43 -13.53
N GLY A 389 15.40 2.57 -14.56
CA GLY A 389 15.03 2.91 -15.92
C GLY A 389 13.56 3.31 -16.08
N LEU A 390 12.64 2.54 -15.45
CA LEU A 390 11.22 2.84 -15.48
C LEU A 390 10.89 4.15 -14.75
N TYR A 391 11.54 4.42 -13.62
CA TYR A 391 11.36 5.67 -12.88
C TYR A 391 11.91 6.85 -13.67
N LEU A 392 13.06 6.69 -14.31
CA LEU A 392 13.63 7.72 -15.18
C LEU A 392 12.70 7.99 -16.37
N ALA A 393 12.19 6.94 -17.03
CA ALA A 393 11.23 7.07 -18.12
C ALA A 393 9.95 7.80 -17.66
N SER A 394 9.39 7.44 -16.50
CA SER A 394 8.25 8.13 -15.89
C SER A 394 8.54 9.62 -15.70
N THR A 395 9.71 9.93 -15.16
CA THR A 395 10.13 11.32 -14.87
C THR A 395 10.31 12.13 -16.14
N ILE A 396 10.89 11.53 -17.18
CA ILE A 396 11.04 12.18 -18.50
C ILE A 396 9.66 12.44 -19.12
N CYS A 397 8.76 11.46 -19.11
CA CYS A 397 7.40 11.63 -19.58
C CYS A 397 6.68 12.74 -18.82
N TYR A 398 6.80 12.78 -17.50
CA TYR A 398 6.18 13.81 -16.66
C TYR A 398 6.71 15.21 -16.99
N ARG A 399 8.03 15.35 -17.21
CA ARG A 399 8.66 16.60 -17.65
C ARG A 399 8.12 17.08 -19.00
N ILE A 400 8.06 16.17 -19.99
CA ILE A 400 7.56 16.48 -21.33
C ILE A 400 6.10 16.89 -21.29
N PHE A 401 5.27 16.16 -20.53
CA PHE A 401 3.82 16.38 -20.52
C PHE A 401 3.40 17.63 -19.75
N PHE A 402 4.07 17.97 -18.64
CA PHE A 402 3.57 18.95 -17.67
C PHE A 402 4.53 20.10 -17.37
N ILE A 403 5.81 20.01 -17.75
CA ILE A 403 6.80 21.09 -17.47
C ILE A 403 7.24 21.80 -18.74
N SER A 404 7.54 21.05 -19.81
CA SER A 404 8.08 21.61 -21.07
C SER A 404 6.99 22.06 -22.06
N GLY A 405 5.73 21.65 -21.88
CA GLY A 405 4.62 22.02 -22.77
C GLY A 405 4.17 23.47 -22.55
N LYS A 406 4.20 24.28 -23.60
CA LYS A 406 3.78 25.69 -23.60
C LYS A 406 2.32 25.95 -23.20
N ARG A 407 1.45 24.94 -23.14
CA ARG A 407 -0.01 25.07 -22.92
C ARG A 407 -0.49 25.14 -21.45
N VAL A 408 0.38 24.97 -20.47
CA VAL A 408 -0.03 25.07 -19.04
C VAL A 408 0.13 26.49 -18.49
N ARG A 409 0.71 27.43 -19.26
CA ARG A 409 0.96 28.81 -18.78
C ARG A 409 -0.26 29.73 -18.84
N ASP A 410 -1.29 29.44 -19.63
CA ASP A 410 -2.39 30.38 -19.89
C ASP A 410 -3.69 30.08 -19.14
N GLY A 411 -3.80 28.95 -18.42
CA GLY A 411 -5.00 28.59 -17.64
C GLY A 411 -5.05 29.15 -16.21
N GLY A 412 -4.02 29.86 -15.76
CA GLY A 412 -3.90 30.32 -14.36
C GLY A 412 -3.96 31.85 -14.17
N ARG A 413 -4.32 32.60 -15.21
CA ARG A 413 -4.52 34.06 -15.10
C ARG A 413 -5.89 34.45 -15.69
N GLY A 414 -6.94 34.13 -14.96
CA GLY A 414 -8.28 34.54 -15.33
C GLY A 414 -9.33 33.85 -14.50
N ALA A 415 -9.41 34.18 -13.23
CA ALA A 415 -10.60 34.24 -12.39
C ALA A 415 -10.18 34.80 -11.02
#